data_d36d74e234098649e872aca8efcab895
#
_entry.id   d36d74e234098649e872aca8efcab895
#
_cell.length_a   1.000
_cell.length_b   1.000
_cell.length_c   1.000
_cell.angle_alpha   90.00
_cell.angle_beta   90.00
_cell.angle_gamma   90.00
#
_symmetry.space_group_name_H-M   'P 1'
#
loop_
_entity.id
_entity.type
_entity.pdbx_description
1 polymer ?
#
loop_
_entity_poly.entity_id
_entity_poly.type
_entity_poly.pdbx_seq_one_letter_code
_entity_poly.pdbx_strand_id
1 'polypeptide(L)'
;MVREHTHRVVMVAFPDAQVLDVVGPLEVFSRTARLLESEGRTRRPAYAVEIVADEAGAVAMSSGVEVVAARAWRDVRGADTLLVAGGIGFEAQLQNESLLSWLRRQSSRVGRLGSICTGAL
;
A
#
# COMPACT_ATOMS: atom_id res chain seq x y z
N MET A 1 -15.42 21.76 -8.21
CA MET A 1 -15.28 21.70 -6.75
C MET A 1 -13.91 21.21 -6.37
N VAL A 2 -13.25 21.90 -5.47
CA VAL A 2 -11.92 21.48 -4.99
C VAL A 2 -12.08 20.32 -4.02
N ARG A 3 -11.37 19.22 -4.28
CA ARG A 3 -11.36 18.08 -3.38
C ARG A 3 -10.52 18.41 -2.15
N GLU A 4 -11.11 18.29 -0.97
CA GLU A 4 -10.44 18.63 0.28
C GLU A 4 -9.92 17.39 1.04
N HIS A 5 -10.51 16.24 0.78
CA HIS A 5 -10.09 14.99 1.40
C HIS A 5 -8.89 14.40 0.64
N THR A 6 -7.83 14.11 1.37
CA THR A 6 -6.69 13.38 0.82
C THR A 6 -7.00 11.88 0.83
N HIS A 7 -6.99 11.28 -0.35
CA HIS A 7 -7.21 9.85 -0.51
C HIS A 7 -5.96 9.08 -0.07
N ARG A 8 -6.09 8.23 0.92
CA ARG A 8 -4.96 7.49 1.48
C ARG A 8 -4.82 6.13 0.81
N VAL A 9 -3.65 5.91 0.21
CA VAL A 9 -3.31 4.65 -0.45
C VAL A 9 -2.27 3.93 0.40
N VAL A 10 -2.59 2.73 0.83
CA VAL A 10 -1.72 1.92 1.70
C VAL A 10 -1.33 0.66 0.95
N MET A 11 -0.03 0.40 0.87
CA MET A 11 0.52 -0.79 0.22
C MET A 11 1.05 -1.75 1.28
N VAL A 12 0.53 -2.96 1.31
CA VAL A 12 1.03 -4.03 2.18
C VAL A 12 2.20 -4.71 1.49
N ALA A 13 3.36 -4.64 2.11
CA ALA A 13 4.57 -5.30 1.67
C ALA A 13 4.95 -6.42 2.65
N PHE A 14 5.80 -7.32 2.20
CA PHE A 14 6.25 -8.45 2.99
C PHE A 14 7.64 -8.88 2.47
N PRO A 15 8.39 -9.66 3.24
CA PRO A 15 9.71 -10.14 2.78
C PRO A 15 9.59 -10.90 1.45
N ASP A 16 10.53 -10.64 0.56
CA ASP A 16 10.58 -11.22 -0.79
C ASP A 16 9.43 -10.82 -1.70
N ALA A 17 8.77 -9.70 -1.41
CA ALA A 17 7.82 -9.11 -2.35
C ALA A 17 8.58 -8.56 -3.56
N GLN A 18 7.86 -8.42 -4.67
CA GLN A 18 8.38 -7.82 -5.89
C GLN A 18 8.43 -6.30 -5.69
N VAL A 19 9.63 -5.71 -5.76
CA VAL A 19 9.78 -4.27 -5.43
C VAL A 19 8.93 -3.38 -6.32
N LEU A 20 8.84 -3.68 -7.61
CA LEU A 20 8.03 -2.86 -8.52
C LEU A 20 6.55 -2.94 -8.21
N ASP A 21 6.08 -4.06 -7.68
CA ASP A 21 4.68 -4.20 -7.24
C ASP A 21 4.40 -3.30 -6.04
N VAL A 22 5.39 -3.07 -5.19
CA VAL A 22 5.25 -2.22 -4.01
C VAL A 22 5.31 -0.74 -4.40
N VAL A 23 6.35 -0.34 -5.11
CA VAL A 23 6.62 1.08 -5.35
C VAL A 23 5.98 1.62 -6.62
N GLY A 24 5.71 0.77 -7.61
CA GLY A 24 5.15 1.20 -8.89
C GLY A 24 3.81 1.91 -8.75
N PRO A 25 2.80 1.26 -8.15
CA PRO A 25 1.50 1.91 -7.96
C PRO A 25 1.59 3.16 -7.10
N LEU A 26 2.40 3.13 -6.04
CA LEU A 26 2.56 4.28 -5.15
C LEU A 26 3.16 5.47 -5.88
N GLU A 27 4.11 5.23 -6.80
CA GLU A 27 4.70 6.31 -7.59
C GLU A 27 3.65 6.94 -8.50
N VAL A 28 2.76 6.15 -9.09
CA VAL A 28 1.69 6.68 -9.94
C VAL A 28 0.78 7.60 -9.14
N PHE A 29 0.33 7.18 -7.97
CA PHE A 29 -0.53 8.01 -7.12
C PHE A 29 0.20 9.28 -6.65
N SER A 30 1.44 9.13 -6.21
CA SER A 30 2.24 10.25 -5.72
C SER A 30 2.49 11.27 -6.84
N ARG A 31 2.83 10.80 -8.03
CA ARG A 31 3.06 11.67 -9.18
C ARG A 31 1.80 12.41 -9.59
N THR A 32 0.67 11.71 -9.59
CA THR A 32 -0.64 12.31 -9.87
C THR A 32 -0.97 13.42 -8.86
N ALA A 33 -0.72 13.17 -7.58
CA ALA A 33 -0.96 14.16 -6.54
C ALA A 33 -0.13 15.42 -6.79
N ARG A 34 1.15 15.25 -7.12
CA ARG A 34 2.03 16.40 -7.39
C ARG A 34 1.57 17.19 -8.62
N LEU A 35 1.13 16.48 -9.67
CA LEU A 35 0.65 17.13 -10.88
C LEU A 35 -0.61 17.97 -10.61
N LEU A 36 -1.59 17.40 -9.92
CA LEU A 36 -2.83 18.10 -9.59
C LEU A 36 -2.56 19.33 -8.74
N GLU A 37 -1.64 19.22 -7.79
CA GLU A 37 -1.27 20.33 -6.93
C GLU A 37 -0.55 21.43 -7.72
N SER A 38 0.36 21.05 -8.61
CA SER A 38 1.10 22.02 -9.44
C SER A 38 0.19 22.75 -10.42
N GLU A 39 -0.91 22.12 -10.84
CA GLU A 39 -1.91 22.72 -11.71
C GLU A 39 -2.95 23.54 -10.95
N GLY A 40 -2.83 23.62 -9.64
CA GLY A 40 -3.78 24.37 -8.79
C GLY A 40 -5.15 23.71 -8.69
N ARG A 41 -5.26 22.41 -9.02
CA ARG A 41 -6.54 21.70 -9.03
C ARG A 41 -6.93 21.14 -7.67
N THR A 42 -6.00 21.11 -6.73
CA THR A 42 -6.27 20.70 -5.35
C THR A 42 -5.53 21.63 -4.38
N ARG A 43 -6.12 21.83 -3.20
CA ARG A 43 -5.48 22.59 -2.12
C ARG A 43 -4.61 21.68 -1.25
N ARG A 44 -5.00 20.42 -1.12
CA ARG A 44 -4.28 19.39 -0.38
C ARG A 44 -3.81 18.35 -1.38
N PRO A 45 -2.78 17.57 -1.04
CA PRO A 45 -2.42 16.44 -1.90
C PRO A 45 -3.62 15.55 -2.15
N ALA A 46 -3.89 15.22 -3.41
CA ALA A 46 -5.01 14.35 -3.76
C ALA A 46 -4.81 12.94 -3.18
N TYR A 47 -3.57 12.49 -3.12
CA TYR A 47 -3.20 11.17 -2.63
C TYR A 47 -2.04 11.27 -1.65
N ALA A 48 -2.12 10.48 -0.58
CA ALA A 48 -1.00 10.23 0.33
C ALA A 48 -0.74 8.73 0.31
N VAL A 49 0.51 8.34 0.19
CA VAL A 49 0.89 6.93 0.05
C VAL A 49 1.76 6.49 1.20
N GLU A 50 1.62 5.22 1.61
CA GLU A 50 2.54 4.63 2.57
C GLU A 50 2.68 3.14 2.34
N ILE A 51 3.81 2.60 2.80
CA ILE A 51 4.08 1.17 2.82
C ILE A 51 3.89 0.70 4.26
N VAL A 52 3.20 -0.42 4.41
CA VAL A 52 3.05 -1.08 5.71
C VAL A 52 3.49 -2.53 5.57
N ALA A 53 3.86 -3.14 6.69
CA ALA A 53 4.30 -4.52 6.73
C ALA A 53 3.93 -5.13 8.07
N ASP A 54 4.43 -6.32 8.37
CA ASP A 54 4.19 -6.96 9.66
C ASP A 54 4.69 -6.09 10.81
N GLU A 55 5.84 -5.43 10.60
CA GLU A 55 6.41 -4.47 11.52
C GLU A 55 6.92 -3.25 10.76
N ALA A 56 7.01 -2.10 11.43
CA ALA A 56 7.65 -0.92 10.88
C ALA A 56 9.14 -1.19 10.67
N GLY A 57 9.72 -0.56 9.67
CA GLY A 57 11.14 -0.64 9.40
C GLY A 57 11.45 -1.28 8.05
N ALA A 58 12.69 -1.73 7.88
CA ALA A 58 13.17 -2.26 6.61
C ALA A 58 12.53 -3.60 6.28
N VAL A 59 12.12 -3.75 5.02
CA VAL A 59 11.58 -5.00 4.49
C VAL A 59 12.38 -5.35 3.24
N ALA A 60 13.02 -6.50 3.25
CA ALA A 60 13.84 -6.93 2.11
C ALA A 60 12.96 -7.47 0.99
N MET A 61 13.14 -6.93 -0.19
CA MET A 61 12.44 -7.38 -1.40
C MET A 61 13.20 -8.53 -2.04
N SER A 62 12.56 -9.22 -2.98
CA SER A 62 13.18 -10.37 -3.65
C SER A 62 14.44 -10.00 -4.45
N SER A 63 14.57 -8.74 -4.86
CA SER A 63 15.74 -8.24 -5.57
C SER A 63 16.94 -7.94 -4.66
N GLY A 64 16.74 -7.98 -3.34
CA GLY A 64 17.75 -7.55 -2.37
C GLY A 64 17.64 -6.07 -1.99
N VAL A 65 16.83 -5.30 -2.68
CA VAL A 65 16.55 -3.92 -2.31
C VAL A 65 15.63 -3.92 -1.08
N GLU A 66 15.89 -3.02 -0.14
CA GLU A 66 15.01 -2.86 1.01
C GLU A 66 14.10 -1.66 0.82
N VAL A 67 12.84 -1.79 1.26
CA VAL A 67 11.91 -0.65 1.40
C VAL A 67 11.62 -0.46 2.88
N VAL A 68 11.17 0.74 3.24
CA VAL A 68 10.87 1.04 4.64
C VAL A 68 9.36 1.09 4.82
N ALA A 69 8.85 0.24 5.70
CA ALA A 69 7.45 0.27 6.11
C ALA A 69 7.29 1.35 7.18
N ALA A 70 6.34 2.27 6.96
CA ALA A 70 6.09 3.37 7.89
C ALA A 70 5.53 2.88 9.22
N ARG A 71 4.75 1.79 9.18
CA ARG A 71 4.12 1.22 10.36
C ARG A 71 3.74 -0.23 10.10
N ALA A 72 3.34 -0.93 11.16
CA ALA A 72 2.75 -2.25 11.03
C ALA A 72 1.37 -2.13 10.39
N TRP A 73 0.98 -3.12 9.57
CA TRP A 73 -0.33 -3.08 8.92
C TRP A 73 -1.48 -3.05 9.96
N ARG A 74 -1.29 -3.68 11.10
CA ARG A 74 -2.34 -3.69 12.15
C ARG A 74 -2.63 -2.33 12.75
N ASP A 75 -1.71 -1.38 12.58
CA ASP A 75 -1.85 -0.03 13.11
C ASP A 75 -2.44 0.96 12.10
N VAL A 76 -2.78 0.49 10.90
CA VAL A 76 -3.38 1.34 9.87
C VAL A 76 -4.78 1.75 10.27
N ARG A 77 -5.07 3.05 10.10
CA ARG A 77 -6.39 3.62 10.33
C ARG A 77 -6.75 4.49 9.12
N GLY A 78 -7.97 4.34 8.64
CA GLY A 78 -8.51 5.27 7.66
C GLY A 78 -7.94 5.16 6.25
N ALA A 79 -7.52 3.99 5.82
CA ALA A 79 -7.10 3.79 4.43
C ALA A 79 -8.32 3.86 3.49
N ASP A 80 -8.17 4.55 2.37
CA ASP A 80 -9.21 4.62 1.34
C ASP A 80 -9.01 3.54 0.29
N THR A 81 -7.76 3.29 -0.08
CA THR A 81 -7.37 2.19 -0.98
C THR A 81 -6.31 1.36 -0.27
N LEU A 82 -6.51 0.07 -0.23
CA LEU A 82 -5.55 -0.87 0.35
C LEU A 82 -5.10 -1.82 -0.74
N LEU A 83 -3.80 -1.89 -0.97
CA LEU A 83 -3.19 -2.74 -2.00
C LEU A 83 -2.28 -3.76 -1.33
N VAL A 84 -2.24 -4.94 -1.91
CA VAL A 84 -1.36 -6.03 -1.45
C VAL A 84 -0.41 -6.36 -2.59
N ALA A 85 0.88 -6.31 -2.31
CA ALA A 85 1.92 -6.61 -3.29
C ALA A 85 1.94 -8.11 -3.62
N GLY A 86 2.59 -8.44 -4.73
CA GLY A 86 2.88 -9.83 -5.10
C GLY A 86 4.37 -10.12 -4.98
N GLY A 87 4.77 -11.26 -5.52
CA GLY A 87 6.17 -11.69 -5.54
C GLY A 87 6.35 -13.07 -4.96
N ILE A 88 7.58 -13.57 -4.98
CA ILE A 88 7.88 -14.94 -4.55
C ILE A 88 7.62 -15.18 -3.06
N GLY A 89 7.55 -14.11 -2.27
CA GLY A 89 7.26 -14.24 -0.84
C GLY A 89 5.78 -14.43 -0.51
N PHE A 90 4.88 -14.47 -1.50
CA PHE A 90 3.44 -14.51 -1.23
C PHE A 90 3.00 -15.80 -0.52
N GLU A 91 3.67 -16.92 -0.79
CA GLU A 91 3.30 -18.21 -0.17
C GLU A 91 3.42 -18.16 1.35
N ALA A 92 4.48 -17.52 1.85
CA ALA A 92 4.65 -17.37 3.30
C ALA A 92 3.49 -16.54 3.89
N GLN A 93 3.00 -15.57 3.12
CA GLN A 93 1.89 -14.72 3.58
C GLN A 93 0.56 -15.47 3.61
N LEU A 94 0.38 -16.48 2.79
CA LEU A 94 -0.81 -17.33 2.84
C LEU A 94 -0.89 -18.13 4.15
N GLN A 95 0.23 -18.30 4.85
CA GLN A 95 0.29 -18.94 6.16
C GLN A 95 0.13 -17.92 7.30
N ASN A 96 0.11 -16.65 6.99
CA ASN A 96 -0.03 -15.59 8.00
C ASN A 96 -1.51 -15.31 8.26
N GLU A 97 -2.10 -16.08 9.16
CA GLU A 97 -3.53 -15.97 9.44
C GLU A 97 -3.94 -14.63 10.03
N SER A 98 -3.05 -14.01 10.79
CA SER A 98 -3.31 -12.68 11.34
C SER A 98 -3.47 -11.64 10.23
N LEU A 99 -2.59 -11.69 9.24
CA LEU A 99 -2.68 -10.79 8.09
C LEU A 99 -3.96 -11.05 7.29
N LEU A 100 -4.25 -12.32 7.01
CA LEU A 100 -5.45 -12.68 6.24
C LEU A 100 -6.73 -12.24 6.94
N SER A 101 -6.80 -12.43 8.26
CA SER A 101 -7.95 -11.99 9.05
C SER A 101 -8.09 -10.47 9.02
N TRP A 102 -6.96 -9.77 9.15
CA TRP A 102 -6.96 -8.31 9.08
C TRP A 102 -7.45 -7.83 7.70
N LEU A 103 -6.97 -8.44 6.61
CA LEU A 103 -7.42 -8.10 5.26
C LEU A 103 -8.91 -8.32 5.07
N ARG A 104 -9.46 -9.41 5.62
CA ARG A 104 -10.90 -9.67 5.57
C ARG A 104 -11.68 -8.56 6.27
N ARG A 105 -11.21 -8.13 7.44
CA ARG A 105 -11.86 -7.03 8.16
C ARG A 105 -11.76 -5.72 7.37
N GLN A 106 -10.62 -5.47 6.74
CA GLN A 106 -10.43 -4.24 5.97
C GLN A 106 -11.29 -4.21 4.72
N SER A 107 -11.62 -5.35 4.13
CA SER A 107 -12.41 -5.41 2.89
C SER A 107 -13.76 -4.70 3.00
N SER A 108 -14.33 -4.63 4.21
CA SER A 108 -15.58 -3.91 4.45
C SER A 108 -15.39 -2.48 4.95
N ARG A 109 -14.15 -2.07 5.25
CA ARG A 109 -13.85 -0.75 5.83
C ARG A 109 -13.20 0.21 4.84
N VAL A 110 -12.40 -0.32 3.92
CA VAL A 110 -11.73 0.50 2.91
C VAL A 110 -12.65 0.72 1.73
N GLY A 111 -12.46 1.81 1.02
CA GLY A 111 -13.22 2.08 -0.19
C GLY A 111 -12.87 1.12 -1.32
N ARG A 112 -11.58 0.76 -1.41
CA ARG A 112 -11.08 -0.15 -2.45
C ARG A 112 -10.02 -1.07 -1.88
N LEU A 113 -10.13 -2.35 -2.19
CA LEU A 113 -9.10 -3.35 -1.88
C LEU A 113 -8.65 -3.95 -3.19
N GLY A 114 -7.35 -3.92 -3.44
CA GLY A 114 -6.78 -4.43 -4.67
C GLY A 114 -5.52 -5.24 -4.42
N SER A 115 -5.13 -5.98 -5.42
CA SER A 115 -3.92 -6.79 -5.39
C SER A 115 -3.09 -6.51 -6.63
N ILE A 116 -1.78 -6.66 -6.48
CA ILE A 116 -0.83 -6.50 -7.58
C ILE A 116 -0.24 -7.89 -7.84
N CYS A 117 -0.32 -8.34 -9.11
CA CYS A 117 0.27 -9.61 -9.53
C CYS A 117 -0.23 -10.77 -8.66
N THR A 118 0.67 -11.54 -8.02
CA THR A 118 0.32 -12.68 -7.18
C THR A 118 -0.35 -12.32 -5.85
N GLY A 119 -0.43 -11.03 -5.52
CA GLY A 119 -1.15 -10.57 -4.33
C GLY A 119 -2.61 -10.97 -4.31
N ALA A 120 -3.17 -11.38 -5.46
CA ALA A 120 -4.54 -11.86 -5.57
C ALA A 120 -4.74 -13.28 -5.00
N LEU A 121 -3.66 -14.03 -4.89
CA LEU A 121 -3.71 -15.40 -4.38
C LEU A 121 -3.74 -15.39 -2.87
#